data_feebe1a91b8d0f7ebace6531e364be3d
#
_entry.id   feebe1a91b8d0f7ebace6531e364be3d
#
_cell.length_a   1.000
_cell.length_b   1.000
_cell.length_c   1.000
_cell.angle_alpha   90.00
_cell.angle_beta   90.00
_cell.angle_gamma   90.00
#
_symmetry.space_group_name_H-M   'P 1'
#
loop_
_entity.id
_entity.type
_entity.pdbx_description
1 polymer ?
#
loop_
_entity_poly.entity_id
_entity_poly.type
_entity_poly.pdbx_seq_one_letter_code
_entity_poly.pdbx_strand_id
1 'polypeptide(L)'
;MDAEMVPMYSPFVKNIESMEDKGNNVVRFNLKSANAAFLTSSLAKINLVPKHYYEPMLNDLKGTGNNAETIIEEKRIGSGPFKFIDWRQREQVVLEANSNHFNPPKVKRWIMKEVPNVEASLGMFRKGEVNFLTDYKGDPTVLANIVSDDGDITLVKSVDVGFQYLAMNHRRAPFNDANFRRAVSLAIDRDVMVNAAWNGNAVKAGSHVSPALSYYHKDGITEYDTGVDLAKKILEDAGYSIKNGRL
;
A
#
# COMPACT_ATOMS: atom_id res chain seq x y z
N MET A 1 21.21 11.24 -9.31
CA MET A 1 19.81 11.69 -9.05
C MET A 1 19.91 12.80 -8.01
N ASP A 2 19.40 13.96 -8.33
CA ASP A 2 19.43 15.12 -7.43
C ASP A 2 18.25 14.99 -6.45
N ALA A 3 18.53 14.84 -5.15
CA ALA A 3 17.52 14.63 -4.13
C ALA A 3 16.62 15.86 -3.92
N GLU A 4 17.10 17.05 -4.24
CA GLU A 4 16.33 18.29 -4.16
C GLU A 4 15.33 18.39 -5.31
N MET A 5 15.71 17.89 -6.48
CA MET A 5 14.87 17.89 -7.67
C MET A 5 13.76 16.84 -7.62
N VAL A 6 13.91 15.78 -6.80
CA VAL A 6 12.96 14.68 -6.73
C VAL A 6 12.74 14.26 -5.26
N PRO A 7 12.08 15.11 -4.44
CA PRO A 7 11.99 14.92 -2.99
C PRO A 7 11.36 13.58 -2.59
N MET A 8 10.36 13.11 -3.34
CA MET A 8 9.68 11.84 -3.11
C MET A 8 10.65 10.65 -3.12
N TYR A 9 11.69 10.67 -3.96
CA TYR A 9 12.66 9.59 -4.08
C TYR A 9 13.89 9.77 -3.18
N SER A 10 14.05 10.92 -2.54
CA SER A 10 15.20 11.23 -1.67
C SER A 10 15.45 10.15 -0.60
N PRO A 11 14.45 9.63 0.13
CA PRO A 11 14.67 8.59 1.13
C PRO A 11 15.27 7.30 0.57
N PHE A 12 14.97 6.99 -0.70
CA PHE A 12 15.39 5.75 -1.36
C PHE A 12 16.80 5.84 -1.94
N VAL A 13 17.26 7.05 -2.27
CA VAL A 13 18.56 7.26 -2.92
C VAL A 13 19.65 7.80 -1.99
N LYS A 14 19.31 8.29 -0.80
CA LYS A 14 20.25 8.95 0.12
C LYS A 14 21.45 8.10 0.55
N ASN A 15 21.30 6.76 0.55
CA ASN A 15 22.38 5.81 0.89
C ASN A 15 23.28 5.48 -0.30
N ILE A 16 22.93 5.93 -1.51
CA ILE A 16 23.79 5.76 -2.69
C ILE A 16 24.89 6.81 -2.63
N GLU A 17 26.13 6.38 -2.66
CA GLU A 17 27.31 7.26 -2.75
C GLU A 17 27.60 7.61 -4.21
N SER A 18 27.64 6.60 -5.09
CA SER A 18 27.87 6.80 -6.52
C SER A 18 27.22 5.70 -7.35
N MET A 19 27.03 5.98 -8.62
CA MET A 19 26.58 5.04 -9.63
C MET A 19 27.55 5.04 -10.80
N GLU A 20 27.87 3.85 -11.29
CA GLU A 20 28.80 3.67 -12.40
C GLU A 20 28.15 2.80 -13.49
N ASP A 21 28.15 3.27 -14.72
CA ASP A 21 27.85 2.44 -15.88
C ASP A 21 29.07 1.58 -16.22
N LYS A 22 28.95 0.28 -16.11
CA LYS A 22 30.00 -0.69 -16.43
C LYS A 22 29.90 -1.22 -17.86
N GLY A 23 28.97 -0.72 -18.67
CA GLY A 23 28.67 -1.25 -19.99
C GLY A 23 27.87 -2.57 -19.92
N ASN A 24 27.47 -3.08 -21.08
CA ASN A 24 26.73 -4.34 -21.21
C ASN A 24 25.49 -4.44 -20.30
N ASN A 25 24.76 -3.33 -20.13
CA ASN A 25 23.58 -3.22 -19.27
C ASN A 25 23.84 -3.48 -17.76
N VAL A 26 25.07 -3.28 -17.30
CA VAL A 26 25.45 -3.43 -15.89
C VAL A 26 25.64 -2.07 -15.25
N VAL A 27 24.93 -1.81 -14.16
CA VAL A 27 25.07 -0.61 -13.34
C VAL A 27 25.57 -1.02 -11.95
N ARG A 28 26.66 -0.38 -11.48
CA ARG A 28 27.17 -0.56 -10.13
C ARG A 28 26.66 0.58 -9.24
N PHE A 29 26.09 0.21 -8.11
CA PHE A 29 25.74 1.13 -7.02
C PHE A 29 26.75 0.99 -5.89
N ASN A 30 27.46 2.06 -5.56
CA ASN A 30 28.29 2.13 -4.37
C ASN A 30 27.48 2.75 -3.25
N LEU A 31 27.39 2.09 -2.10
CA LEU A 31 26.58 2.55 -0.98
C LEU A 31 27.47 3.17 0.10
N LYS A 32 26.98 4.24 0.75
CA LYS A 32 27.65 4.88 1.91
C LYS A 32 27.78 3.95 3.11
N SER A 33 26.83 3.05 3.26
CA SER A 33 26.84 2.02 4.31
C SER A 33 26.14 0.76 3.83
N ALA A 34 26.49 -0.40 4.40
CA ALA A 34 25.84 -1.66 4.10
C ALA A 34 24.35 -1.60 4.41
N ASN A 35 23.51 -2.04 3.47
CA ASN A 35 22.06 -2.06 3.60
C ASN A 35 21.51 -3.35 2.97
N ALA A 36 21.17 -4.33 3.79
CA ALA A 36 20.63 -5.61 3.33
C ALA A 36 19.29 -5.46 2.59
N ALA A 37 18.52 -4.42 2.91
CA ALA A 37 17.22 -4.13 2.29
C ALA A 37 17.33 -3.23 1.04
N PHE A 38 18.52 -2.91 0.55
CA PHE A 38 18.71 -1.95 -0.55
C PHE A 38 17.92 -2.31 -1.80
N LEU A 39 17.88 -3.59 -2.18
CA LEU A 39 17.14 -4.04 -3.36
C LEU A 39 15.62 -3.84 -3.18
N THR A 40 15.09 -4.22 -2.03
CA THR A 40 13.63 -4.23 -1.77
C THR A 40 13.09 -2.89 -1.29
N SER A 41 13.85 -2.15 -0.47
CA SER A 41 13.41 -0.90 0.14
C SER A 41 13.83 0.36 -0.64
N SER A 42 14.81 0.25 -1.54
CA SER A 42 15.31 1.36 -2.33
C SER A 42 15.11 1.13 -3.83
N LEU A 43 15.84 0.20 -4.45
CA LEU A 43 15.78 0.01 -5.90
C LEU A 43 14.39 -0.37 -6.41
N ALA A 44 13.64 -1.23 -5.69
CA ALA A 44 12.29 -1.62 -6.07
C ALA A 44 11.26 -0.47 -6.00
N LYS A 45 11.63 0.67 -5.39
CA LYS A 45 10.77 1.87 -5.27
C LYS A 45 11.11 2.95 -6.29
N ILE A 46 12.21 2.80 -7.03
CA ILE A 46 12.68 3.80 -7.99
C ILE A 46 12.25 3.37 -9.39
N ASN A 47 11.43 4.18 -10.02
CA ASN A 47 11.04 3.98 -11.42
C ASN A 47 12.20 4.34 -12.35
N LEU A 48 12.44 3.48 -13.35
CA LEU A 48 13.36 3.78 -14.44
C LEU A 48 12.68 4.68 -15.45
N VAL A 49 13.34 5.78 -15.80
CA VAL A 49 12.84 6.75 -16.77
C VAL A 49 13.85 6.98 -17.89
N PRO A 50 13.41 7.28 -19.12
CA PRO A 50 14.32 7.53 -20.24
C PRO A 50 15.05 8.86 -20.07
N LYS A 51 16.39 8.78 -19.92
CA LYS A 51 17.27 9.93 -19.69
C LYS A 51 17.09 11.03 -20.74
N HIS A 52 17.07 10.66 -22.02
CA HIS A 52 16.97 11.60 -23.15
C HIS A 52 15.69 12.45 -23.15
N TYR A 53 14.65 11.97 -22.47
CA TYR A 53 13.38 12.66 -22.37
C TYR A 53 13.29 13.54 -21.10
N TYR A 54 13.69 12.99 -19.95
CA TYR A 54 13.54 13.71 -18.67
C TYR A 54 14.70 14.64 -18.31
N GLU A 55 15.93 14.36 -18.77
CA GLU A 55 17.10 15.19 -18.42
C GLU A 55 16.97 16.65 -18.90
N PRO A 56 16.49 16.97 -20.11
CA PRO A 56 16.23 18.34 -20.52
C PRO A 56 15.23 19.05 -19.58
N MET A 57 14.10 18.42 -19.26
CA MET A 57 13.08 18.99 -18.39
C MET A 57 13.61 19.27 -16.98
N LEU A 58 14.41 18.36 -16.42
CA LEU A 58 15.05 18.54 -15.13
C LEU A 58 16.10 19.68 -15.16
N ASN A 59 16.82 19.82 -16.27
CA ASN A 59 17.79 20.92 -16.42
C ASN A 59 17.09 22.29 -16.48
N ASP A 60 15.94 22.38 -17.13
CA ASP A 60 15.15 23.62 -17.21
C ASP A 60 14.59 24.04 -15.83
N LEU A 61 14.41 23.10 -14.90
CA LEU A 61 13.99 23.40 -13.53
C LEU A 61 15.13 23.87 -12.61
N LYS A 62 16.39 23.61 -12.96
CA LYS A 62 17.53 23.99 -12.11
C LYS A 62 17.59 25.50 -11.89
N GLY A 63 17.69 25.91 -10.63
CA GLY A 63 17.73 27.31 -10.24
C GLY A 63 16.38 28.05 -10.23
N THR A 64 15.28 27.38 -10.58
CA THR A 64 13.94 28.00 -10.55
C THR A 64 13.24 27.91 -9.19
N GLY A 65 13.74 27.06 -8.26
CA GLY A 65 13.06 26.73 -7.01
C GLY A 65 11.94 25.70 -7.16
N ASN A 66 11.66 25.23 -8.37
CA ASN A 66 10.71 24.15 -8.65
C ASN A 66 11.40 22.78 -8.65
N ASN A 67 10.61 21.72 -8.58
CA ASN A 67 11.08 20.34 -8.62
C ASN A 67 10.35 19.53 -9.70
N ALA A 68 10.69 18.24 -9.86
CA ALA A 68 10.11 17.37 -10.89
C ALA A 68 8.59 17.18 -10.78
N GLU A 69 7.98 17.44 -9.61
CA GLU A 69 6.54 17.34 -9.42
C GLU A 69 5.76 18.44 -10.16
N THR A 70 6.46 19.51 -10.57
CA THR A 70 5.87 20.61 -11.35
C THR A 70 5.90 20.36 -12.86
N ILE A 71 6.54 19.28 -13.33
CA ILE A 71 6.62 18.93 -14.75
C ILE A 71 5.24 18.47 -15.24
N ILE A 72 4.72 19.17 -16.25
CA ILE A 72 3.55 18.72 -17.00
C ILE A 72 4.05 17.94 -18.21
N GLU A 73 3.85 16.63 -18.19
CA GLU A 73 4.28 15.76 -19.28
C GLU A 73 3.24 15.74 -20.40
N GLU A 74 3.62 16.21 -21.57
CA GLU A 74 2.81 16.06 -22.80
C GLU A 74 2.86 14.63 -23.32
N LYS A 75 4.03 13.99 -23.22
CA LYS A 75 4.24 12.60 -23.65
C LYS A 75 4.71 11.77 -22.48
N ARG A 76 3.96 10.74 -22.13
CA ARG A 76 4.30 9.81 -21.05
C ARG A 76 5.05 8.62 -21.63
N ILE A 77 6.39 8.68 -21.63
CA ILE A 77 7.25 7.65 -22.16
C ILE A 77 7.76 6.76 -21.03
N GLY A 78 7.53 5.46 -21.16
CA GLY A 78 7.99 4.46 -20.20
C GLY A 78 8.36 3.16 -20.87
N SER A 79 8.94 2.23 -20.08
CA SER A 79 9.31 0.87 -20.52
C SER A 79 8.27 -0.19 -20.19
N GLY A 80 7.07 0.22 -19.77
CA GLY A 80 6.01 -0.68 -19.35
C GLY A 80 5.32 -1.46 -20.45
N PRO A 81 4.50 -2.45 -20.07
CA PRO A 81 3.75 -3.28 -21.01
C PRO A 81 2.64 -2.54 -21.76
N PHE A 82 2.28 -1.34 -21.32
CA PHE A 82 1.29 -0.49 -21.96
C PHE A 82 1.86 0.87 -22.31
N LYS A 83 1.37 1.45 -23.41
CA LYS A 83 1.64 2.82 -23.87
C LYS A 83 0.47 3.70 -23.48
N PHE A 84 0.77 4.90 -23.02
CA PHE A 84 -0.23 5.93 -22.74
C PHE A 84 -0.83 6.45 -24.06
N ILE A 85 -2.15 6.56 -24.11
CA ILE A 85 -2.89 7.07 -25.28
C ILE A 85 -3.62 8.35 -24.95
N ASP A 86 -4.45 8.36 -23.88
CA ASP A 86 -5.32 9.49 -23.57
C ASP A 86 -5.61 9.56 -22.05
N TRP A 87 -5.83 10.76 -21.58
CA TRP A 87 -6.31 11.01 -20.22
C TRP A 87 -7.34 12.14 -20.21
N ARG A 88 -8.55 11.78 -19.88
CA ARG A 88 -9.61 12.72 -19.61
C ARG A 88 -9.80 12.83 -18.11
N GLN A 89 -9.48 14.02 -17.59
CA GLN A 89 -9.57 14.26 -16.14
C GLN A 89 -10.98 13.96 -15.63
N ARG A 90 -11.06 13.25 -14.51
CA ARG A 90 -12.30 12.81 -13.84
C ARG A 90 -13.18 11.89 -14.70
N GLU A 91 -12.65 11.32 -15.76
CA GLU A 91 -13.38 10.40 -16.63
C GLU A 91 -12.62 9.08 -16.79
N GLN A 92 -11.49 9.10 -17.49
CA GLN A 92 -10.74 7.88 -17.76
C GLN A 92 -9.31 8.11 -18.20
N VAL A 93 -8.49 7.06 -18.03
CA VAL A 93 -7.18 6.92 -18.66
C VAL A 93 -7.22 5.75 -19.64
N VAL A 94 -6.71 5.95 -20.84
CA VAL A 94 -6.64 4.92 -21.89
C VAL A 94 -5.19 4.54 -22.15
N LEU A 95 -4.91 3.25 -22.03
CA LEU A 95 -3.63 2.65 -22.33
C LEU A 95 -3.79 1.61 -23.45
N GLU A 96 -2.78 1.49 -24.32
CA GLU A 96 -2.71 0.48 -25.37
C GLU A 96 -1.53 -0.46 -25.14
N ALA A 97 -1.71 -1.73 -25.49
CA ALA A 97 -0.66 -2.75 -25.36
C ALA A 97 0.62 -2.36 -26.12
N ASN A 98 1.77 -2.47 -25.45
CA ASN A 98 3.07 -2.35 -26.08
C ASN A 98 3.50 -3.71 -26.64
N SER A 99 3.25 -3.94 -27.93
CA SER A 99 3.62 -5.18 -28.59
C SER A 99 5.13 -5.45 -28.63
N ASN A 100 5.95 -4.41 -28.42
CA ASN A 100 7.42 -4.52 -28.40
C ASN A 100 7.97 -4.75 -26.98
N HIS A 101 7.09 -4.87 -25.96
CA HIS A 101 7.53 -5.21 -24.62
C HIS A 101 8.04 -6.65 -24.56
N PHE A 102 9.07 -6.94 -23.73
CA PHE A 102 9.63 -8.30 -23.58
C PHE A 102 8.60 -9.35 -23.12
N ASN A 103 7.52 -8.91 -22.48
CA ASN A 103 6.35 -9.71 -22.09
C ASN A 103 5.09 -8.91 -22.44
N PRO A 104 4.62 -8.96 -23.71
CA PRO A 104 3.51 -8.13 -24.17
C PRO A 104 2.19 -8.57 -23.55
N PRO A 105 1.29 -7.63 -23.22
CA PRO A 105 -0.01 -7.96 -22.67
C PRO A 105 -0.88 -8.73 -23.67
N LYS A 106 -1.72 -9.62 -23.15
CA LYS A 106 -2.72 -10.33 -23.96
C LYS A 106 -3.93 -9.46 -24.30
N VAL A 107 -4.21 -8.42 -23.50
CA VAL A 107 -5.29 -7.46 -23.73
C VAL A 107 -4.78 -6.29 -24.56
N LYS A 108 -5.57 -5.85 -25.56
CA LYS A 108 -5.16 -4.77 -26.48
C LYS A 108 -5.21 -3.38 -25.83
N ARG A 109 -6.18 -3.15 -24.96
CA ARG A 109 -6.38 -1.87 -24.25
C ARG A 109 -6.69 -2.10 -22.80
N TRP A 110 -6.21 -1.19 -21.97
CA TRP A 110 -6.54 -1.08 -20.56
C TRP A 110 -7.13 0.30 -20.32
N ILE A 111 -8.40 0.37 -19.95
CA ILE A 111 -9.12 1.62 -19.72
C ILE A 111 -9.44 1.69 -18.23
N MET A 112 -8.87 2.68 -17.54
CA MET A 112 -9.18 2.96 -16.15
C MET A 112 -10.22 4.06 -16.10
N LYS A 113 -11.43 3.74 -15.65
CA LYS A 113 -12.52 4.70 -15.47
C LYS A 113 -12.54 5.22 -14.04
N GLU A 114 -12.65 6.53 -13.87
CA GLU A 114 -12.92 7.13 -12.57
C GLU A 114 -14.44 7.07 -12.32
N VAL A 115 -14.83 6.42 -11.23
CA VAL A 115 -16.24 6.24 -10.87
C VAL A 115 -16.48 6.87 -9.50
N PRO A 116 -17.50 7.72 -9.33
CA PRO A 116 -17.64 8.59 -8.16
C PRO A 116 -17.94 7.84 -6.86
N ASN A 117 -18.55 6.66 -6.92
CA ASN A 117 -18.90 5.86 -5.75
C ASN A 117 -19.00 4.37 -6.06
N VAL A 118 -19.11 3.58 -4.99
CA VAL A 118 -19.13 2.11 -5.03
C VAL A 118 -20.36 1.58 -5.75
N GLU A 119 -21.54 2.19 -5.52
CA GLU A 119 -22.80 1.78 -6.12
C GLU A 119 -22.79 1.95 -7.63
N ALA A 120 -22.27 3.08 -8.11
CA ALA A 120 -22.09 3.32 -9.55
C ALA A 120 -21.12 2.31 -10.16
N SER A 121 -20.01 1.97 -9.49
CA SER A 121 -19.05 0.99 -9.98
C SER A 121 -19.67 -0.40 -10.11
N LEU A 122 -20.47 -0.82 -9.15
CA LEU A 122 -21.22 -2.08 -9.21
C LEU A 122 -22.28 -2.08 -10.32
N GLY A 123 -22.97 -0.96 -10.50
CA GLY A 123 -23.95 -0.79 -11.59
C GLY A 123 -23.31 -0.95 -12.97
N MET A 124 -22.15 -0.33 -13.19
CA MET A 124 -21.38 -0.45 -14.43
C MET A 124 -20.84 -1.88 -14.63
N PHE A 125 -20.39 -2.52 -13.57
CA PHE A 125 -19.89 -3.89 -13.62
C PHE A 125 -21.00 -4.88 -14.02
N ARG A 126 -22.18 -4.80 -13.39
CA ARG A 126 -23.33 -5.64 -13.73
C ARG A 126 -23.84 -5.45 -15.16
N LYS A 127 -23.67 -4.26 -15.73
CA LYS A 127 -24.02 -3.97 -17.13
C LYS A 127 -22.93 -4.36 -18.12
N GLY A 128 -21.77 -4.84 -17.66
CA GLY A 128 -20.63 -5.14 -18.52
C GLY A 128 -19.91 -3.90 -19.07
N GLU A 129 -20.21 -2.69 -18.55
CA GLU A 129 -19.54 -1.46 -18.95
C GLU A 129 -18.10 -1.37 -18.41
N VAL A 130 -17.80 -2.10 -17.32
CA VAL A 130 -16.48 -2.40 -16.81
C VAL A 130 -16.33 -3.90 -16.58
N ASN A 131 -15.14 -4.44 -16.84
CA ASN A 131 -14.86 -5.88 -16.77
C ASN A 131 -13.99 -6.26 -15.58
N PHE A 132 -13.50 -5.28 -14.83
CA PHE A 132 -12.58 -5.48 -13.72
C PHE A 132 -12.80 -4.41 -12.66
N LEU A 133 -13.06 -4.83 -11.41
CA LEU A 133 -13.12 -3.97 -10.24
C LEU A 133 -11.88 -4.23 -9.39
N THR A 134 -11.10 -3.19 -9.12
CA THR A 134 -9.96 -3.24 -8.20
C THR A 134 -10.30 -2.45 -6.93
N ASP A 135 -9.69 -2.83 -5.82
CA ASP A 135 -9.74 -2.08 -4.56
C ASP A 135 -11.17 -1.72 -4.14
N TYR A 136 -12.08 -2.71 -4.25
CA TYR A 136 -13.47 -2.54 -3.85
C TYR A 136 -13.57 -2.25 -2.35
N LYS A 137 -14.16 -1.10 -2.00
CA LYS A 137 -14.30 -0.62 -0.61
C LYS A 137 -15.72 -0.73 -0.04
N GLY A 138 -16.62 -1.36 -0.76
CA GLY A 138 -17.98 -1.64 -0.29
C GLY A 138 -18.08 -2.92 0.52
N ASP A 139 -19.32 -3.35 0.80
CA ASP A 139 -19.58 -4.60 1.52
C ASP A 139 -19.16 -5.81 0.67
N PRO A 140 -18.20 -6.62 1.12
CA PRO A 140 -17.75 -7.82 0.39
C PRO A 140 -18.86 -8.86 0.15
N THR A 141 -19.91 -8.86 0.97
CA THR A 141 -21.06 -9.75 0.83
C THR A 141 -21.82 -9.49 -0.47
N VAL A 142 -21.88 -8.21 -0.89
CA VAL A 142 -22.50 -7.81 -2.16
C VAL A 142 -21.75 -8.42 -3.35
N LEU A 143 -20.41 -8.42 -3.31
CA LEU A 143 -19.61 -9.08 -4.35
C LEU A 143 -19.79 -10.60 -4.36
N ALA A 144 -19.84 -11.23 -3.19
CA ALA A 144 -20.07 -12.66 -3.09
C ALA A 144 -21.42 -13.06 -3.72
N ASN A 145 -22.47 -12.28 -3.49
CA ASN A 145 -23.79 -12.51 -4.09
C ASN A 145 -23.74 -12.34 -5.62
N ILE A 146 -23.07 -11.31 -6.14
CA ILE A 146 -22.93 -11.11 -7.59
C ILE A 146 -22.25 -12.31 -8.25
N VAL A 147 -21.20 -12.85 -7.63
CA VAL A 147 -20.47 -14.03 -8.14
C VAL A 147 -21.34 -15.28 -8.08
N SER A 148 -22.21 -15.44 -7.06
CA SER A 148 -23.13 -16.58 -6.98
C SER A 148 -24.23 -16.54 -8.04
N ASP A 149 -24.61 -15.36 -8.48
CA ASP A 149 -25.68 -15.13 -9.46
C ASP A 149 -25.18 -15.23 -10.92
N ASP A 150 -23.89 -15.05 -11.16
CA ASP A 150 -23.28 -15.04 -12.49
C ASP A 150 -21.97 -15.86 -12.50
N GLY A 151 -22.01 -17.02 -13.13
CA GLY A 151 -20.89 -17.96 -13.22
C GLY A 151 -19.69 -17.46 -14.05
N ASP A 152 -19.84 -16.39 -14.82
CA ASP A 152 -18.76 -15.80 -15.61
C ASP A 152 -17.94 -14.79 -14.78
N ILE A 153 -18.37 -14.47 -13.55
CA ILE A 153 -17.68 -13.55 -12.66
C ILE A 153 -16.80 -14.32 -11.68
N THR A 154 -15.54 -13.88 -11.55
CA THR A 154 -14.59 -14.44 -10.59
C THR A 154 -14.25 -13.41 -9.50
N LEU A 155 -14.42 -13.78 -8.23
CA LEU A 155 -13.96 -13.00 -7.07
C LEU A 155 -12.63 -13.53 -6.59
N VAL A 156 -11.61 -12.66 -6.61
CA VAL A 156 -10.29 -12.96 -6.04
C VAL A 156 -10.15 -12.23 -4.72
N LYS A 157 -9.93 -12.97 -3.63
CA LYS A 157 -9.65 -12.42 -2.30
C LYS A 157 -8.18 -12.63 -1.96
N SER A 158 -7.54 -11.61 -1.43
CA SER A 158 -6.17 -11.69 -0.92
C SER A 158 -6.07 -10.99 0.43
N VAL A 159 -5.19 -11.51 1.30
CA VAL A 159 -4.86 -10.82 2.55
C VAL A 159 -4.01 -9.60 2.19
N ASP A 160 -4.40 -8.43 2.69
CA ASP A 160 -3.65 -7.19 2.51
C ASP A 160 -2.32 -7.24 3.29
N VAL A 161 -1.32 -6.54 2.77
CA VAL A 161 -0.05 -6.32 3.46
C VAL A 161 -0.14 -5.27 4.57
N GLY A 162 -1.22 -4.48 4.57
CA GLY A 162 -1.55 -3.52 5.61
C GLY A 162 -2.16 -4.16 6.86
N PHE A 163 -2.33 -3.37 7.92
CA PHE A 163 -3.00 -3.78 9.14
C PHE A 163 -3.69 -2.58 9.81
N GLN A 164 -4.76 -2.85 10.55
CA GLN A 164 -5.42 -1.88 11.40
C GLN A 164 -4.80 -1.93 12.80
N TYR A 165 -4.55 -0.78 13.40
CA TYR A 165 -3.93 -0.69 14.71
C TYR A 165 -4.46 0.46 15.55
N LEU A 166 -4.39 0.31 16.87
CA LEU A 166 -4.62 1.37 17.82
C LEU A 166 -3.27 1.99 18.23
N ALA A 167 -3.03 3.22 17.79
CA ALA A 167 -1.81 3.94 18.17
C ALA A 167 -1.95 4.54 19.57
N MET A 168 -0.95 4.31 20.42
CA MET A 168 -0.90 4.87 21.78
C MET A 168 0.31 5.79 21.92
N ASN A 169 0.09 7.00 22.45
CA ASN A 169 1.18 7.94 22.68
C ASN A 169 1.95 7.60 23.97
N HIS A 170 3.05 6.85 23.82
CA HIS A 170 3.88 6.39 24.94
C HIS A 170 4.52 7.53 25.78
N ARG A 171 4.41 8.77 25.36
CA ARG A 171 4.90 9.95 26.13
C ARG A 171 3.87 10.53 27.08
N ARG A 172 2.64 10.02 27.09
CA ARG A 172 1.54 10.52 27.94
C ARG A 172 0.96 9.40 28.80
N ALA A 173 0.71 9.70 30.06
CA ALA A 173 -0.05 8.82 30.93
C ALA A 173 -1.51 8.69 30.42
N PRO A 174 -2.15 7.53 30.55
CA PRO A 174 -1.62 6.28 31.08
C PRO A 174 -0.88 5.42 30.05
N PHE A 175 -0.76 5.88 28.80
CA PHE A 175 -0.19 5.10 27.68
C PHE A 175 1.33 4.86 27.78
N ASN A 176 2.03 5.57 28.66
CA ASN A 176 3.44 5.32 28.98
C ASN A 176 3.63 4.05 29.83
N ASP A 177 2.58 3.56 30.52
CA ASP A 177 2.62 2.31 31.28
C ASP A 177 2.39 1.10 30.37
N ALA A 178 3.30 0.12 30.42
CA ALA A 178 3.20 -1.11 29.66
C ALA A 178 2.03 -1.99 30.10
N ASN A 179 1.69 -2.00 31.40
CA ASN A 179 0.58 -2.77 31.94
C ASN A 179 -0.75 -2.23 31.43
N PHE A 180 -0.88 -0.90 31.36
CA PHE A 180 -2.04 -0.26 30.77
C PHE A 180 -2.21 -0.67 29.29
N ARG A 181 -1.15 -0.62 28.48
CA ARG A 181 -1.24 -1.01 27.06
C ARG A 181 -1.57 -2.49 26.89
N ARG A 182 -1.03 -3.37 27.72
CA ARG A 182 -1.38 -4.81 27.72
C ARG A 182 -2.85 -5.03 28.07
N ALA A 183 -3.36 -4.36 29.08
CA ALA A 183 -4.75 -4.43 29.48
C ALA A 183 -5.69 -3.97 28.35
N VAL A 184 -5.37 -2.86 27.68
CA VAL A 184 -6.12 -2.40 26.50
C VAL A 184 -6.11 -3.46 25.39
N SER A 185 -4.95 -4.09 25.13
CA SER A 185 -4.85 -5.14 24.11
C SER A 185 -5.71 -6.36 24.43
N LEU A 186 -5.79 -6.76 25.69
CA LEU A 186 -6.62 -7.88 26.16
C LEU A 186 -8.13 -7.53 26.19
N ALA A 187 -8.47 -6.26 26.38
CA ALA A 187 -9.85 -5.81 26.40
C ALA A 187 -10.48 -5.73 24.99
N ILE A 188 -9.66 -5.71 23.94
CA ILE A 188 -10.14 -5.67 22.55
C ILE A 188 -10.47 -7.08 22.08
N ASP A 189 -11.75 -7.32 21.80
CA ASP A 189 -12.21 -8.55 21.17
C ASP A 189 -11.96 -8.50 19.66
N ARG A 190 -10.90 -9.18 19.23
CA ARG A 190 -10.52 -9.20 17.80
C ARG A 190 -11.45 -10.05 16.96
N ASP A 191 -12.09 -11.06 17.55
CA ASP A 191 -13.07 -11.88 16.82
C ASP A 191 -14.34 -11.09 16.52
N VAL A 192 -14.81 -10.29 17.49
CA VAL A 192 -15.90 -9.34 17.25
C VAL A 192 -15.52 -8.33 16.16
N MET A 193 -14.29 -7.80 16.19
CA MET A 193 -13.84 -6.86 15.14
C MET A 193 -13.82 -7.52 13.75
N VAL A 194 -13.28 -8.72 13.62
CA VAL A 194 -13.26 -9.47 12.36
C VAL A 194 -14.68 -9.74 11.87
N ASN A 195 -15.57 -10.22 12.73
CA ASN A 195 -16.89 -10.66 12.34
C ASN A 195 -17.88 -9.50 12.15
N ALA A 196 -17.89 -8.51 13.07
CA ALA A 196 -18.86 -7.43 13.04
C ALA A 196 -18.42 -6.24 12.14
N ALA A 197 -17.13 -5.85 12.19
CA ALA A 197 -16.67 -4.69 11.41
C ALA A 197 -16.23 -5.07 9.98
N TRP A 198 -15.76 -6.31 9.78
CA TRP A 198 -15.23 -6.77 8.50
C TRP A 198 -16.03 -7.91 7.86
N ASN A 199 -17.17 -8.28 8.43
CA ASN A 199 -18.03 -9.36 7.94
C ASN A 199 -17.24 -10.66 7.66
N GLY A 200 -16.28 -11.01 8.54
CA GLY A 200 -15.40 -12.16 8.38
C GLY A 200 -14.31 -12.02 7.31
N ASN A 201 -14.15 -10.85 6.69
CA ASN A 201 -13.15 -10.61 5.62
C ASN A 201 -11.85 -9.96 6.14
N ALA A 202 -11.42 -10.34 7.33
CA ALA A 202 -10.15 -9.95 7.91
C ALA A 202 -9.51 -11.11 8.64
N VAL A 203 -8.23 -11.01 8.93
CA VAL A 203 -7.50 -11.96 9.79
C VAL A 203 -6.95 -11.24 11.01
N LYS A 204 -6.93 -11.92 12.17
CA LYS A 204 -6.31 -11.36 13.37
C LYS A 204 -4.81 -11.18 13.14
N ALA A 205 -4.28 -10.03 13.54
CA ALA A 205 -2.86 -9.72 13.44
C ALA A 205 -2.16 -9.94 14.80
N GLY A 206 -1.19 -10.83 14.83
CA GLY A 206 -0.31 -11.04 16.00
C GLY A 206 0.88 -10.05 16.04
N SER A 207 1.17 -9.38 14.93
CA SER A 207 2.26 -8.42 14.81
C SER A 207 1.98 -7.36 13.76
N HIS A 208 2.90 -6.41 13.58
CA HIS A 208 2.84 -5.43 12.48
C HIS A 208 3.22 -6.02 11.11
N VAL A 209 3.67 -7.28 11.06
CA VAL A 209 3.97 -7.97 9.81
C VAL A 209 2.77 -8.79 9.42
N SER A 210 2.11 -8.41 8.33
CA SER A 210 0.95 -9.14 7.80
C SER A 210 1.32 -10.58 7.42
N PRO A 211 0.44 -11.57 7.65
CA PRO A 211 0.60 -12.93 7.13
C PRO A 211 0.80 -13.00 5.61
N ALA A 212 0.31 -12.01 4.86
CA ALA A 212 0.56 -11.89 3.42
C ALA A 212 2.04 -11.72 3.08
N LEU A 213 2.86 -11.23 4.01
CA LEU A 213 4.31 -11.12 3.89
C LEU A 213 5.00 -12.36 4.45
N SER A 214 4.71 -13.54 3.92
CA SER A 214 5.13 -14.85 4.43
C SER A 214 6.63 -14.98 4.69
N TYR A 215 7.47 -14.28 3.91
CA TYR A 215 8.93 -14.29 4.11
C TYR A 215 9.35 -13.59 5.42
N TYR A 216 8.61 -12.57 5.86
CA TYR A 216 8.92 -11.78 7.05
C TYR A 216 8.00 -12.11 8.23
N HIS A 217 6.86 -12.72 7.96
CA HIS A 217 5.91 -13.11 8.99
C HIS A 217 6.44 -14.32 9.78
N LYS A 218 6.31 -14.26 11.09
CA LYS A 218 6.68 -15.35 11.99
C LYS A 218 5.43 -15.82 12.73
N ASP A 219 5.12 -17.10 12.58
CA ASP A 219 4.08 -17.76 13.37
C ASP A 219 4.51 -17.95 14.84
N GLY A 220 3.56 -18.13 15.71
CA GLY A 220 3.81 -18.41 17.14
C GLY A 220 4.29 -17.20 17.93
N ILE A 221 4.05 -15.98 17.45
CA ILE A 221 4.20 -14.76 18.24
C ILE A 221 3.10 -14.74 19.30
N THR A 222 3.41 -14.22 20.49
CA THR A 222 2.43 -14.08 21.58
C THR A 222 1.22 -13.30 21.09
N GLU A 223 0.10 -13.98 20.93
CA GLU A 223 -1.19 -13.36 20.69
C GLU A 223 -1.86 -13.05 22.02
N TYR A 224 -2.42 -11.86 22.10
CA TYR A 224 -3.25 -11.48 23.25
C TYR A 224 -4.70 -11.80 22.89
N ASP A 225 -5.15 -13.00 23.25
CA ASP A 225 -6.56 -13.33 23.19
C ASP A 225 -7.39 -12.43 24.11
N THR A 226 -8.66 -12.24 23.79
CA THR A 226 -9.56 -11.43 24.60
C THR A 226 -9.65 -11.97 26.02
N GLY A 227 -9.37 -11.12 27.00
CA GLY A 227 -9.32 -11.50 28.40
C GLY A 227 -9.63 -10.31 29.30
N VAL A 228 -10.91 -9.87 29.34
CA VAL A 228 -11.34 -8.70 30.13
C VAL A 228 -11.00 -8.84 31.61
N ASP A 229 -11.16 -10.01 32.19
CA ASP A 229 -10.85 -10.21 33.62
C ASP A 229 -9.34 -10.20 33.87
N LEU A 230 -8.54 -10.75 32.95
CA LEU A 230 -7.09 -10.62 33.03
C LEU A 230 -6.64 -9.17 32.83
N ALA A 231 -7.28 -8.42 31.94
CA ALA A 231 -7.03 -7.00 31.76
C ALA A 231 -7.29 -6.20 33.05
N LYS A 232 -8.42 -6.44 33.72
CA LYS A 232 -8.73 -5.82 35.03
C LYS A 232 -7.68 -6.16 36.07
N LYS A 233 -7.32 -7.43 36.20
CA LYS A 233 -6.30 -7.87 37.16
C LYS A 233 -4.95 -7.19 36.91
N ILE A 234 -4.50 -7.11 35.64
CA ILE A 234 -3.25 -6.41 35.29
C ILE A 234 -3.30 -4.95 35.72
N LEU A 235 -4.43 -4.27 35.55
CA LEU A 235 -4.61 -2.88 35.93
C LEU A 235 -4.61 -2.73 37.45
N GLU A 236 -5.30 -3.61 38.19
CA GLU A 236 -5.33 -3.62 39.66
C GLU A 236 -3.92 -3.85 40.25
N ASP A 237 -3.21 -4.88 39.71
CA ASP A 237 -1.83 -5.19 40.13
C ASP A 237 -0.86 -4.03 39.84
N ALA A 238 -1.14 -3.21 38.84
CA ALA A 238 -0.38 -2.00 38.49
C ALA A 238 -0.83 -0.74 39.29
N GLY A 239 -1.78 -0.87 40.24
CA GLY A 239 -2.23 0.21 41.07
C GLY A 239 -3.35 1.09 40.50
N TYR A 240 -3.92 0.70 39.36
CA TYR A 240 -5.11 1.37 38.84
C TYR A 240 -6.36 0.96 39.60
N SER A 241 -7.25 1.89 39.85
CA SER A 241 -8.52 1.62 40.53
C SER A 241 -9.68 2.24 39.75
N ILE A 242 -10.75 1.46 39.57
CA ILE A 242 -11.96 1.96 38.91
C ILE A 242 -12.78 2.72 39.98
N LYS A 243 -12.95 4.03 39.75
CA LYS A 243 -13.83 4.89 40.58
C LYS A 243 -14.96 5.42 39.70
N ASN A 244 -16.20 5.12 40.09
CA ASN A 244 -17.40 5.55 39.33
C ASN A 244 -17.38 5.15 37.84
N GLY A 245 -16.90 3.94 37.51
CA GLY A 245 -16.82 3.43 36.14
C GLY A 245 -15.69 4.03 35.28
N ARG A 246 -14.74 4.74 35.90
CA ARG A 246 -13.56 5.32 35.23
C ARG A 246 -12.28 4.85 35.94
N LEU A 247 -11.25 4.64 35.14
CA LEU A 247 -9.87 4.40 35.61
C LEU A 247 -9.23 5.70 36.06
#